data_18c6b9dfa46bb8acf437f66cbaf23f58
#
_entry.id   18c6b9dfa46bb8acf437f66cbaf23f58
#
_cell.length_a   1.000
_cell.length_b   1.000
_cell.length_c   1.000
_cell.angle_alpha   90.00
_cell.angle_beta   90.00
_cell.angle_gamma   90.00
#
_symmetry.space_group_name_H-M   'P 1'
#
loop_
_entity.id
_entity.type
_entity.pdbx_description
1 polymer ?
#
loop_
_entity_poly.entity_id
_entity_poly.type
_entity_poly.pdbx_seq_one_letter_code
_entity_poly.pdbx_strand_id
1 'polypeptide(L)'
;SDFENKNFKNKNIKKIYLLIQKFNIDRKIIKDLFDGVETDLKEKVTFGTKKELIIYSYRVAGTVGLMMAKILNVRSKSSLMSAIDLGIAMQLTNIARDVLEDKNRNRKYINSNFETIEDTIKFADIFYKRSFSAISEIPFLSRFAILVARRVYREIGNEILKKKNMENYKSAGKIYVSSLGKFNQTILSILDMFNLYYSKKDNEIQRKEHALIKEEINLDERI
;
A
#
# COMPACT_ATOMS: atom_id res chain seq x y z
N SER A 1 -26.53 -1.88 -11.92
CA SER A 1 -26.41 -1.97 -10.46
C SER A 1 -27.11 -0.79 -9.80
N ASP A 2 -27.51 -0.92 -8.52
CA ASP A 2 -28.13 0.18 -7.73
C ASP A 2 -27.25 1.43 -7.72
N PHE A 3 -25.97 1.25 -7.86
CA PHE A 3 -24.98 2.34 -7.89
C PHE A 3 -25.03 3.14 -9.20
N GLU A 4 -25.25 2.50 -10.33
CA GLU A 4 -25.37 3.15 -11.65
C GLU A 4 -26.73 3.85 -11.79
N ASN A 5 -27.77 3.21 -11.32
CA ASN A 5 -29.14 3.72 -11.42
C ASN A 5 -29.51 4.75 -10.33
N LYS A 6 -28.57 5.11 -9.42
CA LYS A 6 -28.78 5.98 -8.27
C LYS A 6 -29.95 5.55 -7.37
N ASN A 7 -30.31 4.27 -7.41
CA ASN A 7 -31.38 3.67 -6.60
C ASN A 7 -30.79 3.02 -5.35
N PHE A 8 -30.57 3.82 -4.31
CA PHE A 8 -29.87 3.40 -3.10
C PHE A 8 -30.86 2.84 -2.06
N LYS A 9 -31.16 1.56 -2.13
CA LYS A 9 -31.88 0.84 -1.06
C LYS A 9 -31.04 0.75 0.22
N ASN A 10 -29.71 0.64 0.09
CA ASN A 10 -28.79 0.56 1.21
C ASN A 10 -28.21 1.95 1.53
N LYS A 11 -28.42 2.39 2.78
CA LYS A 11 -27.97 3.70 3.28
C LYS A 11 -26.45 3.90 3.22
N ASN A 12 -25.66 2.81 3.39
CA ASN A 12 -24.21 2.86 3.31
C ASN A 12 -23.72 3.04 1.87
N ILE A 13 -24.37 2.37 0.90
CA ILE A 13 -24.06 2.54 -0.54
C ILE A 13 -24.31 4.01 -0.94
N LYS A 14 -25.42 4.61 -0.48
CA LYS A 14 -25.69 6.03 -0.73
C LYS A 14 -24.59 6.93 -0.15
N LYS A 15 -24.14 6.68 1.09
CA LYS A 15 -23.05 7.45 1.70
C LYS A 15 -21.74 7.34 0.91
N ILE A 16 -21.37 6.11 0.50
CA ILE A 16 -20.17 5.86 -0.32
C ILE A 16 -20.28 6.62 -1.65
N TYR A 17 -21.44 6.55 -2.31
CA TYR A 17 -21.67 7.30 -3.55
C TYR A 17 -21.45 8.80 -3.37
N LEU A 18 -22.00 9.41 -2.32
CA LEU A 18 -21.84 10.83 -2.04
C LEU A 18 -20.36 11.20 -1.76
N LEU A 19 -19.62 10.34 -1.06
CA LEU A 19 -18.19 10.55 -0.83
C LEU A 19 -17.38 10.47 -2.12
N ILE A 20 -17.67 9.51 -2.98
CA ILE A 20 -17.03 9.37 -4.31
C ILE A 20 -17.22 10.64 -5.12
N GLN A 21 -18.46 11.18 -5.16
CA GLN A 21 -18.77 12.43 -5.87
C GLN A 21 -18.04 13.62 -5.23
N LYS A 22 -18.11 13.74 -3.90
CA LYS A 22 -17.51 14.86 -3.16
C LYS A 22 -16.00 14.97 -3.38
N PHE A 23 -15.29 13.85 -3.42
CA PHE A 23 -13.82 13.82 -3.53
C PHE A 23 -13.32 13.50 -4.94
N ASN A 24 -14.20 13.49 -5.92
CA ASN A 24 -13.86 13.18 -7.32
C ASN A 24 -13.05 11.89 -7.46
N ILE A 25 -13.53 10.82 -6.80
CA ILE A 25 -12.93 9.49 -6.89
C ILE A 25 -13.48 8.81 -8.14
N ASP A 26 -12.61 8.45 -9.09
CA ASP A 26 -13.04 7.73 -10.28
C ASP A 26 -13.56 6.34 -9.90
N ARG A 27 -14.68 5.93 -10.51
CA ARG A 27 -15.29 4.61 -10.30
C ARG A 27 -14.37 3.46 -10.70
N LYS A 28 -13.46 3.70 -11.64
CA LYS A 28 -12.45 2.72 -12.04
C LYS A 28 -11.52 2.34 -10.87
N ILE A 29 -11.21 3.28 -9.95
CA ILE A 29 -10.42 3.00 -8.74
C ILE A 29 -11.18 2.02 -7.84
N ILE A 30 -12.48 2.23 -7.68
CA ILE A 30 -13.33 1.34 -6.87
C ILE A 30 -13.42 -0.04 -7.52
N LYS A 31 -13.56 -0.08 -8.85
CA LYS A 31 -13.56 -1.33 -9.61
C LYS A 31 -12.24 -2.08 -9.41
N ASP A 32 -11.10 -1.40 -9.58
CA ASP A 32 -9.78 -2.01 -9.39
C ASP A 32 -9.64 -2.60 -7.98
N LEU A 33 -10.17 -1.91 -6.92
CA LEU A 33 -10.19 -2.44 -5.55
C LEU A 33 -11.03 -3.72 -5.47
N PHE A 34 -12.24 -3.74 -6.04
CA PHE A 34 -13.09 -4.92 -6.01
C PHE A 34 -12.47 -6.09 -6.78
N ASP A 35 -11.86 -5.85 -7.95
CA ASP A 35 -11.12 -6.87 -8.71
C ASP A 35 -9.98 -7.50 -7.86
N GLY A 36 -9.35 -6.70 -6.99
CA GLY A 36 -8.37 -7.17 -6.01
C GLY A 36 -8.98 -8.03 -4.91
N VAL A 37 -10.09 -7.56 -4.31
CA VAL A 37 -10.80 -8.30 -3.25
C VAL A 37 -11.39 -9.61 -3.78
N GLU A 38 -11.93 -9.62 -4.99
CA GLU A 38 -12.43 -10.84 -5.64
C GLU A 38 -11.33 -11.89 -5.82
N THR A 39 -10.08 -11.47 -6.00
CA THR A 39 -8.95 -12.41 -6.03
C THR A 39 -8.84 -13.21 -4.73
N ASP A 40 -9.11 -12.57 -3.58
CA ASP A 40 -9.06 -13.21 -2.27
C ASP A 40 -10.28 -14.09 -1.95
N LEU A 41 -11.34 -14.03 -2.76
CA LEU A 41 -12.51 -14.91 -2.61
C LEU A 41 -12.33 -16.26 -3.31
N LYS A 42 -11.28 -16.41 -4.14
CA LYS A 42 -10.99 -17.68 -4.81
C LYS A 42 -10.54 -18.73 -3.78
N GLU A 43 -10.92 -19.98 -3.99
CA GLU A 43 -10.51 -21.10 -3.14
C GLU A 43 -9.00 -21.27 -3.05
N LYS A 44 -8.30 -20.95 -4.13
CA LYS A 44 -6.85 -20.99 -4.22
C LYS A 44 -6.33 -19.78 -5.00
N VAL A 45 -5.34 -19.11 -4.42
CA VAL A 45 -4.60 -18.01 -5.06
C VAL A 45 -3.13 -18.42 -5.18
N THR A 46 -2.56 -18.31 -6.37
CA THR A 46 -1.13 -18.56 -6.59
C THR A 46 -0.63 -17.56 -7.62
N PHE A 47 0.35 -16.73 -7.24
CA PHE A 47 1.06 -15.85 -8.16
C PHE A 47 2.37 -16.51 -8.59
N GLY A 48 2.67 -16.40 -9.87
CA GLY A 48 3.89 -16.91 -10.49
C GLY A 48 4.88 -15.82 -10.87
N THR A 49 4.42 -14.56 -10.92
CA THR A 49 5.19 -13.45 -11.47
C THR A 49 5.19 -12.23 -10.56
N LYS A 50 6.24 -11.42 -10.69
CA LYS A 50 6.32 -10.11 -10.01
C LYS A 50 5.24 -9.14 -10.50
N LYS A 51 4.79 -9.28 -11.75
CA LYS A 51 3.69 -8.50 -12.33
C LYS A 51 2.39 -8.76 -11.58
N GLU A 52 2.00 -10.01 -11.39
CA GLU A 52 0.79 -10.37 -10.63
C GLU A 52 0.83 -9.84 -9.21
N LEU A 53 1.99 -9.95 -8.55
CA LEU A 53 2.19 -9.44 -7.19
C LEU A 53 1.99 -7.93 -7.09
N ILE A 54 2.56 -7.15 -8.03
CA ILE A 54 2.46 -5.69 -7.99
C ILE A 54 1.06 -5.21 -8.38
N ILE A 55 0.41 -5.84 -9.37
CA ILE A 55 -0.96 -5.53 -9.77
C ILE A 55 -1.93 -5.80 -8.63
N TYR A 56 -1.81 -6.94 -7.96
CA TYR A 56 -2.61 -7.25 -6.78
C TYR A 56 -2.37 -6.23 -5.65
N SER A 57 -1.09 -5.92 -5.35
CA SER A 57 -0.76 -4.93 -4.31
C SER A 57 -1.31 -3.54 -4.63
N TYR A 58 -1.29 -3.14 -5.90
CA TYR A 58 -1.97 -1.93 -6.36
C TYR A 58 -3.48 -2.01 -6.12
N ARG A 59 -4.12 -3.10 -6.57
CA ARG A 59 -5.57 -3.27 -6.47
C ARG A 59 -6.08 -3.20 -5.04
N VAL A 60 -5.46 -3.92 -4.09
CA VAL A 60 -5.97 -4.01 -2.71
C VAL A 60 -5.47 -2.90 -1.79
N ALA A 61 -4.39 -2.19 -2.13
CA ALA A 61 -3.81 -1.19 -1.24
C ALA A 61 -3.37 0.11 -1.96
N GLY A 62 -2.83 0.04 -3.17
CA GLY A 62 -2.51 1.23 -3.97
C GLY A 62 -3.76 2.08 -4.25
N THR A 63 -4.88 1.45 -4.59
CA THR A 63 -6.19 2.11 -4.76
C THR A 63 -6.65 2.81 -3.48
N VAL A 64 -6.45 2.18 -2.33
CA VAL A 64 -6.77 2.76 -1.00
C VAL A 64 -5.90 3.99 -0.72
N GLY A 65 -4.59 3.89 -1.00
CA GLY A 65 -3.66 5.01 -0.91
C GLY A 65 -4.09 6.20 -1.78
N LEU A 66 -4.46 5.92 -3.03
CA LEU A 66 -4.95 6.92 -3.98
C LEU A 66 -6.25 7.58 -3.50
N MET A 67 -7.23 6.80 -3.06
CA MET A 67 -8.49 7.33 -2.52
C MET A 67 -8.27 8.19 -1.28
N MET A 68 -7.42 7.75 -0.36
CA MET A 68 -7.07 8.52 0.83
C MET A 68 -6.41 9.85 0.47
N ALA A 69 -5.47 9.85 -0.50
CA ALA A 69 -4.83 11.08 -0.97
C ALA A 69 -5.84 12.07 -1.59
N LYS A 70 -6.81 11.58 -2.39
CA LYS A 70 -7.91 12.42 -2.92
C LYS A 70 -8.78 13.01 -1.79
N ILE A 71 -9.12 12.23 -0.77
CA ILE A 71 -9.87 12.68 0.42
C ILE A 71 -9.08 13.75 1.18
N LEU A 72 -7.77 13.61 1.28
CA LEU A 72 -6.86 14.59 1.90
C LEU A 72 -6.52 15.78 0.99
N ASN A 73 -7.23 15.90 -0.15
CA ASN A 73 -7.10 17.01 -1.10
C ASN A 73 -5.71 17.14 -1.76
N VAL A 74 -4.97 16.04 -1.88
CA VAL A 74 -3.74 15.99 -2.68
C VAL A 74 -4.11 16.14 -4.16
N ARG A 75 -3.40 17.01 -4.90
CA ARG A 75 -3.77 17.38 -6.26
C ARG A 75 -2.70 17.02 -7.29
N SER A 76 -1.41 17.06 -6.93
CA SER A 76 -0.37 16.80 -7.91
C SER A 76 -0.36 15.32 -8.34
N LYS A 77 -0.20 15.10 -9.62
CA LYS A 77 -0.10 13.77 -10.22
C LYS A 77 1.02 12.94 -9.59
N SER A 78 2.17 13.57 -9.35
CA SER A 78 3.33 12.91 -8.71
C SER A 78 3.00 12.44 -7.30
N SER A 79 2.28 13.25 -6.51
CA SER A 79 1.91 12.89 -5.13
C SER A 79 0.80 11.85 -5.08
N LEU A 80 -0.14 11.85 -6.02
CA LEU A 80 -1.14 10.80 -6.16
C LEU A 80 -0.47 9.46 -6.53
N MET A 81 0.51 9.46 -7.45
CA MET A 81 1.32 8.27 -7.75
C MET A 81 2.11 7.79 -6.52
N SER A 82 2.64 8.70 -5.72
CA SER A 82 3.37 8.36 -4.48
C SER A 82 2.44 7.79 -3.40
N ALA A 83 1.18 8.18 -3.38
CA ALA A 83 0.19 7.57 -2.48
C ALA A 83 -0.13 6.12 -2.89
N ILE A 84 -0.17 5.83 -4.20
CA ILE A 84 -0.24 4.46 -4.73
C ILE A 84 1.00 3.68 -4.27
N ASP A 85 2.20 4.25 -4.42
CA ASP A 85 3.45 3.62 -4.00
C ASP A 85 3.41 3.25 -2.51
N LEU A 86 2.94 4.14 -1.64
CA LEU A 86 2.84 3.85 -0.20
C LEU A 86 1.90 2.68 0.09
N GLY A 87 0.75 2.62 -0.59
CA GLY A 87 -0.17 1.49 -0.47
C GLY A 87 0.48 0.17 -0.90
N ILE A 88 1.14 0.15 -2.06
CA ILE A 88 1.87 -1.03 -2.58
C ILE A 88 2.95 -1.46 -1.58
N ALA A 89 3.75 -0.53 -1.04
CA ALA A 89 4.80 -0.83 -0.07
C ALA A 89 4.24 -1.53 1.18
N MET A 90 3.14 -1.01 1.72
CA MET A 90 2.48 -1.59 2.89
C MET A 90 1.95 -3.00 2.61
N GLN A 91 1.36 -3.21 1.43
CA GLN A 91 0.84 -4.53 1.05
C GLN A 91 1.95 -5.56 0.83
N LEU A 92 3.03 -5.19 0.15
CA LEU A 92 4.20 -6.06 -0.02
C LEU A 92 4.79 -6.45 1.35
N THR A 93 4.82 -5.52 2.31
CA THR A 93 5.26 -5.80 3.69
C THR A 93 4.31 -6.79 4.38
N ASN A 94 2.99 -6.65 4.22
CA ASN A 94 2.01 -7.60 4.75
C ASN A 94 2.22 -8.99 4.13
N ILE A 95 2.34 -9.08 2.80
CA ILE A 95 2.57 -10.35 2.10
C ILE A 95 3.85 -11.04 2.61
N ALA A 96 4.94 -10.30 2.79
CA ALA A 96 6.19 -10.84 3.32
C ALA A 96 6.09 -11.26 4.79
N ARG A 97 5.24 -10.60 5.58
CA ARG A 97 4.99 -10.94 7.00
C ARG A 97 4.10 -12.17 7.17
N ASP A 98 3.10 -12.32 6.31
CA ASP A 98 1.99 -13.24 6.52
C ASP A 98 2.10 -14.53 5.66
N VAL A 99 3.28 -14.83 5.07
CA VAL A 99 3.52 -15.97 4.16
C VAL A 99 3.00 -17.31 4.71
N LEU A 100 3.17 -17.58 6.01
CA LEU A 100 2.72 -18.82 6.64
C LEU A 100 1.20 -18.84 6.87
N GLU A 101 0.64 -17.70 7.27
CA GLU A 101 -0.80 -17.55 7.48
C GLU A 101 -1.56 -17.64 6.14
N ASP A 102 -1.04 -16.99 5.09
CA ASP A 102 -1.61 -17.03 3.75
C ASP A 102 -1.58 -18.44 3.16
N LYS A 103 -0.47 -19.17 3.37
CA LYS A 103 -0.36 -20.57 2.96
C LYS A 103 -1.46 -21.44 3.59
N ASN A 104 -1.78 -21.23 4.86
CA ASN A 104 -2.84 -21.97 5.56
C ASN A 104 -4.25 -21.62 5.02
N ARG A 105 -4.38 -20.52 4.29
CA ARG A 105 -5.60 -20.07 3.61
C ARG A 105 -5.60 -20.39 2.12
N ASN A 106 -4.74 -21.30 1.66
CA ASN A 106 -4.52 -21.63 0.25
C ASN A 106 -4.10 -20.42 -0.62
N ARG A 107 -3.39 -19.45 -0.04
CA ARG A 107 -2.88 -18.28 -0.74
C ARG A 107 -1.37 -18.32 -0.81
N LYS A 108 -0.84 -18.19 -2.01
CA LYS A 108 0.59 -18.15 -2.29
C LYS A 108 0.88 -16.93 -3.15
N TYR A 109 1.09 -15.79 -2.54
CA TYR A 109 1.48 -14.55 -3.23
C TYR A 109 2.96 -14.54 -3.59
N ILE A 110 3.81 -15.17 -2.76
CA ILE A 110 5.25 -15.34 -2.96
C ILE A 110 5.69 -16.75 -2.53
N ASN A 111 6.92 -17.14 -2.87
CA ASN A 111 7.45 -18.42 -2.41
C ASN A 111 7.76 -18.40 -0.91
N SER A 112 7.50 -19.54 -0.24
CA SER A 112 7.70 -19.67 1.21
C SER A 112 9.16 -20.04 1.55
N ASN A 113 10.12 -19.25 1.03
CA ASN A 113 11.53 -19.28 1.41
C ASN A 113 11.99 -17.90 1.85
N PHE A 114 13.06 -17.82 2.66
CA PHE A 114 13.48 -16.57 3.27
C PHE A 114 14.06 -15.57 2.24
N GLU A 115 14.72 -16.05 1.21
CA GLU A 115 15.26 -15.24 0.12
C GLU A 115 14.16 -14.44 -0.58
N THR A 116 13.06 -15.09 -0.95
CA THR A 116 11.92 -14.40 -1.59
C THR A 116 11.24 -13.40 -0.63
N ILE A 117 11.15 -13.73 0.68
CA ILE A 117 10.64 -12.82 1.70
C ILE A 117 11.53 -11.57 1.79
N GLU A 118 12.85 -11.76 1.87
CA GLU A 118 13.84 -10.68 1.92
C GLU A 118 13.76 -9.80 0.67
N ASP A 119 13.71 -10.40 -0.52
CA ASP A 119 13.59 -9.68 -1.79
C ASP A 119 12.27 -8.88 -1.87
N THR A 120 11.17 -9.42 -1.33
CA THR A 120 9.89 -8.72 -1.26
C THR A 120 9.97 -7.50 -0.34
N ILE A 121 10.66 -7.59 0.80
CA ILE A 121 10.88 -6.45 1.69
C ILE A 121 11.79 -5.39 1.03
N LYS A 122 12.89 -5.82 0.38
CA LYS A 122 13.76 -4.90 -0.38
C LYS A 122 12.97 -4.20 -1.49
N PHE A 123 12.08 -4.93 -2.15
CA PHE A 123 11.21 -4.38 -3.18
C PHE A 123 10.21 -3.36 -2.60
N ALA A 124 9.59 -3.66 -1.46
CA ALA A 124 8.73 -2.71 -0.75
C ALA A 124 9.47 -1.41 -0.36
N ASP A 125 10.76 -1.51 0.00
CA ASP A 125 11.56 -0.36 0.41
C ASP A 125 11.75 0.67 -0.71
N ILE A 126 11.76 0.24 -1.98
CA ILE A 126 11.78 1.14 -3.15
C ILE A 126 10.55 2.05 -3.14
N PHE A 127 9.37 1.48 -2.90
CA PHE A 127 8.11 2.24 -2.86
C PHE A 127 8.01 3.12 -1.62
N TYR A 128 8.49 2.66 -0.45
CA TYR A 128 8.58 3.50 0.74
C TYR A 128 9.45 4.74 0.52
N LYS A 129 10.60 4.60 -0.16
CA LYS A 129 11.49 5.74 -0.45
C LYS A 129 10.80 6.74 -1.37
N ARG A 130 10.16 6.27 -2.43
CA ARG A 130 9.49 7.13 -3.42
C ARG A 130 8.28 7.88 -2.85
N SER A 131 7.59 7.29 -1.88
CA SER A 131 6.40 7.91 -1.29
C SER A 131 6.72 9.05 -0.32
N PHE A 132 7.96 9.22 0.12
CA PHE A 132 8.29 10.09 1.25
C PHE A 132 8.02 11.58 0.96
N SER A 133 8.63 12.14 -0.08
CA SER A 133 8.56 13.59 -0.37
C SER A 133 7.13 14.09 -0.62
N ALA A 134 6.29 13.25 -1.21
CA ALA A 134 4.91 13.56 -1.52
C ALA A 134 4.01 13.75 -0.29
N ILE A 135 4.41 13.21 0.87
CA ILE A 135 3.68 13.40 2.13
C ILE A 135 3.65 14.89 2.52
N SER A 136 4.56 15.71 2.01
CA SER A 136 4.54 17.17 2.20
C SER A 136 3.29 17.86 1.66
N GLU A 137 2.54 17.26 0.72
CA GLU A 137 1.28 17.80 0.19
C GLU A 137 0.05 17.47 1.05
N ILE A 138 0.18 16.52 1.97
CA ILE A 138 -0.90 16.16 2.89
C ILE A 138 -1.11 17.29 3.90
N PRO A 139 -2.35 17.62 4.32
CA PRO A 139 -2.62 18.58 5.37
C PRO A 139 -1.81 18.29 6.64
N PHE A 140 -1.28 19.33 7.28
CA PHE A 140 -0.28 19.21 8.37
C PHE A 140 -0.69 18.21 9.47
N LEU A 141 -1.94 18.28 9.95
CA LEU A 141 -2.42 17.38 11.02
C LEU A 141 -2.46 15.91 10.60
N SER A 142 -2.77 15.62 9.33
CA SER A 142 -2.81 14.24 8.82
C SER A 142 -1.41 13.72 8.43
N ARG A 143 -0.48 14.63 8.12
CA ARG A 143 0.88 14.30 7.67
C ARG A 143 1.63 13.47 8.69
N PHE A 144 1.57 13.86 9.97
CA PHE A 144 2.23 13.13 11.05
C PHE A 144 1.73 11.69 11.17
N ALA A 145 0.41 11.48 11.12
CA ALA A 145 -0.18 10.14 11.18
C ALA A 145 0.29 9.23 10.02
N ILE A 146 0.37 9.79 8.81
CA ILE A 146 0.86 9.04 7.64
C ILE A 146 2.36 8.70 7.77
N LEU A 147 3.17 9.62 8.31
CA LEU A 147 4.59 9.36 8.57
C LEU A 147 4.78 8.25 9.61
N VAL A 148 4.00 8.29 10.70
CA VAL A 148 4.04 7.23 11.73
C VAL A 148 3.63 5.88 11.10
N ALA A 149 2.53 5.82 10.37
CA ALA A 149 2.10 4.61 9.71
C ALA A 149 3.18 4.06 8.75
N ARG A 150 3.73 4.93 7.88
CA ARG A 150 4.81 4.58 6.96
C ARG A 150 6.02 3.98 7.71
N ARG A 151 6.48 4.63 8.79
CA ARG A 151 7.62 4.15 9.58
C ARG A 151 7.35 2.83 10.26
N VAL A 152 6.21 2.70 10.90
CA VAL A 152 5.84 1.46 11.61
C VAL A 152 5.74 0.29 10.65
N TYR A 153 5.11 0.47 9.48
CA TYR A 153 5.04 -0.58 8.47
C TYR A 153 6.42 -0.96 7.90
N ARG A 154 7.26 0.03 7.61
CA ARG A 154 8.63 -0.21 7.16
C ARG A 154 9.46 -0.94 8.22
N GLU A 155 9.25 -0.64 9.51
CA GLU A 155 9.91 -1.32 10.62
C GLU A 155 9.47 -2.79 10.75
N ILE A 156 8.23 -3.15 10.40
CA ILE A 156 7.83 -4.56 10.28
C ILE A 156 8.79 -5.29 9.32
N GLY A 157 9.10 -4.69 8.18
CA GLY A 157 10.07 -5.23 7.21
C GLY A 157 11.45 -5.44 7.84
N ASN A 158 11.96 -4.46 8.60
CA ASN A 158 13.24 -4.59 9.31
C ASN A 158 13.21 -5.72 10.33
N GLU A 159 12.12 -5.88 11.09
CA GLU A 159 11.96 -6.97 12.06
C GLU A 159 11.93 -8.35 11.38
N ILE A 160 11.37 -8.44 10.17
CA ILE A 160 11.41 -9.65 9.34
C ILE A 160 12.86 -9.96 8.94
N LEU A 161 13.60 -8.98 8.41
CA LEU A 161 14.98 -9.14 7.95
C LEU A 161 15.93 -9.57 9.09
N LYS A 162 15.68 -9.14 10.34
CA LYS A 162 16.45 -9.56 11.52
C LYS A 162 16.37 -11.08 11.78
N LYS A 163 15.39 -11.80 11.20
CA LYS A 163 15.28 -13.27 11.39
C LYS A 163 16.35 -14.04 10.64
N LYS A 164 16.88 -13.50 9.52
CA LYS A 164 18.03 -14.01 8.73
C LYS A 164 17.80 -15.35 8.02
N ASN A 165 16.86 -16.17 8.46
CA ASN A 165 16.55 -17.46 7.85
C ASN A 165 15.09 -17.87 8.10
N MET A 166 14.65 -18.91 7.38
CA MET A 166 13.27 -19.38 7.43
C MET A 166 12.90 -20.08 8.75
N GLU A 167 13.85 -20.67 9.44
CA GLU A 167 13.63 -21.32 10.74
C GLU A 167 13.25 -20.29 11.80
N ASN A 168 14.08 -19.24 11.95
CA ASN A 168 13.82 -18.13 12.87
C ASN A 168 12.54 -17.36 12.50
N TYR A 169 12.25 -17.22 11.19
CA TYR A 169 11.01 -16.59 10.74
C TYR A 169 9.79 -17.40 11.18
N LYS A 170 9.81 -18.73 11.04
CA LYS A 170 8.74 -19.62 11.47
C LYS A 170 8.57 -19.63 12.99
N SER A 171 9.66 -19.74 13.73
CA SER A 171 9.63 -19.79 15.20
C SER A 171 9.15 -18.49 15.83
N ALA A 172 9.34 -17.34 15.17
CA ALA A 172 8.87 -16.05 15.64
C ALA A 172 7.34 -15.88 15.60
N GLY A 173 6.64 -16.73 14.83
CA GLY A 173 5.22 -16.54 14.59
C GLY A 173 4.94 -15.25 13.81
N LYS A 174 3.80 -14.59 14.07
CA LYS A 174 3.46 -13.33 13.41
C LYS A 174 4.32 -12.19 13.95
N ILE A 175 5.08 -11.56 13.05
CA ILE A 175 6.05 -10.52 13.40
C ILE A 175 5.37 -9.16 13.51
N TYR A 176 5.58 -8.49 14.63
CA TYR A 176 5.06 -7.16 14.93
C TYR A 176 6.16 -6.23 15.44
N VAL A 177 5.98 -4.95 15.26
CA VAL A 177 6.77 -3.93 15.95
C VAL A 177 6.30 -3.86 17.40
N SER A 178 7.24 -3.98 18.36
CA SER A 178 6.93 -3.88 19.79
C SER A 178 6.35 -2.50 20.15
N SER A 179 5.70 -2.38 21.33
CA SER A 179 5.17 -1.09 21.80
C SER A 179 6.26 -0.02 21.90
N LEU A 180 7.44 -0.39 22.41
CA LEU A 180 8.60 0.50 22.46
C LEU A 180 9.10 0.85 21.05
N GLY A 181 9.13 -0.13 20.14
CA GLY A 181 9.47 0.11 18.74
C GLY A 181 8.51 1.10 18.07
N LYS A 182 7.19 0.93 18.28
CA LYS A 182 6.18 1.88 17.77
C LYS A 182 6.39 3.28 18.34
N PHE A 183 6.67 3.39 19.64
CA PHE A 183 6.98 4.67 20.30
C PHE A 183 8.22 5.33 19.67
N ASN A 184 9.29 4.58 19.47
CA ASN A 184 10.50 5.08 18.82
C ASN A 184 10.22 5.55 17.38
N GLN A 185 9.45 4.77 16.58
CA GLN A 185 9.08 5.18 15.24
C GLN A 185 8.19 6.43 15.24
N THR A 186 7.36 6.61 16.26
CA THR A 186 6.55 7.83 16.44
C THR A 186 7.43 9.05 16.69
N ILE A 187 8.43 8.95 17.58
CA ILE A 187 9.40 10.03 17.81
C ILE A 187 10.19 10.36 16.54
N LEU A 188 10.70 9.34 15.86
CA LEU A 188 11.43 9.51 14.60
C LEU A 188 10.56 10.14 13.50
N SER A 189 9.25 9.99 13.54
CA SER A 189 8.32 10.65 12.62
C SER A 189 8.27 12.17 12.84
N ILE A 190 8.63 12.67 14.01
CA ILE A 190 8.79 14.10 14.26
C ILE A 190 9.98 14.63 13.46
N LEU A 191 11.09 13.88 13.42
CA LEU A 191 12.25 14.25 12.59
C LEU A 191 11.89 14.21 11.09
N ASP A 192 11.08 13.25 10.67
CA ASP A 192 10.59 13.21 9.30
C ASP A 192 9.74 14.43 8.93
N MET A 193 8.97 14.97 9.86
CA MET A 193 8.24 16.24 9.63
C MET A 193 9.17 17.38 9.25
N PHE A 194 10.33 17.48 9.93
CA PHE A 194 11.37 18.48 9.58
C PHE A 194 12.05 18.14 8.25
N ASN A 195 12.40 16.87 8.05
CA ASN A 195 13.05 16.42 6.81
C ASN A 195 12.19 16.65 5.58
N LEU A 196 10.85 16.53 5.69
CA LEU A 196 9.92 16.84 4.60
C LEU A 196 10.00 18.32 4.16
N TYR A 197 10.27 19.23 5.09
CA TYR A 197 10.40 20.64 4.75
C TYR A 197 11.59 20.90 3.84
N TYR A 198 12.69 20.15 4.01
CA TYR A 198 13.92 20.27 3.21
C TYR A 198 13.95 19.30 2.02
N SER A 199 13.04 18.32 1.96
CA SER A 199 13.03 17.38 0.84
C SER A 199 12.57 18.07 -0.43
N LYS A 200 13.41 18.03 -1.48
CA LYS A 200 12.99 18.46 -2.80
C LYS A 200 11.88 17.56 -3.31
N LYS A 201 10.81 18.16 -3.82
CA LYS A 201 9.80 17.41 -4.58
C LYS A 201 10.47 16.85 -5.82
N ASP A 202 10.62 15.55 -5.87
CA ASP A 202 11.20 14.88 -7.03
C ASP A 202 10.09 14.68 -8.06
N ASN A 203 9.94 15.64 -8.96
CA ASN A 203 8.90 15.64 -9.98
C ASN A 203 9.13 14.59 -11.08
N GLU A 204 10.33 14.01 -11.15
CA GLU A 204 10.77 13.09 -12.20
C GLU A 204 11.16 11.70 -11.67
N ILE A 205 10.58 11.25 -10.56
CA ILE A 205 10.85 9.88 -10.07
C ILE A 205 10.46 8.88 -11.15
N GLN A 206 11.46 8.21 -11.72
CA GLN A 206 11.24 7.15 -12.69
C GLN A 206 10.63 5.92 -11.97
N ARG A 207 9.36 5.66 -12.25
CA ARG A 207 8.60 4.53 -11.65
C ARG A 207 8.57 3.35 -12.61
N LYS A 208 9.72 2.71 -12.82
CA LYS A 208 9.84 1.55 -13.73
C LYS A 208 8.85 0.43 -13.40
N GLU A 209 8.58 0.22 -12.10
CA GLU A 209 7.67 -0.82 -11.65
C GLU A 209 6.21 -0.53 -11.99
N HIS A 210 5.83 0.74 -12.14
CA HIS A 210 4.50 1.11 -12.62
C HIS A 210 4.25 0.66 -14.07
N ALA A 211 5.30 0.44 -14.86
CA ALA A 211 5.14 -0.12 -16.20
C ALA A 211 4.45 -1.50 -16.16
N LEU A 212 4.74 -2.33 -15.15
CA LEU A 212 4.08 -3.62 -14.97
C LEU A 212 2.58 -3.49 -14.66
N ILE A 213 2.19 -2.43 -13.95
CA ILE A 213 0.78 -2.14 -13.68
C ILE A 213 0.10 -1.61 -14.96
N LYS A 214 0.79 -0.72 -15.69
CA LYS A 214 0.27 -0.07 -16.91
C LYS A 214 -0.02 -1.04 -18.04
N GLU A 215 0.53 -2.24 -18.04
CA GLU A 215 0.19 -3.29 -19.00
C GLU A 215 -1.28 -3.76 -18.89
N GLU A 216 -1.91 -3.64 -17.72
CA GLU A 216 -3.32 -4.01 -17.49
C GLU A 216 -4.19 -2.81 -17.10
N ILE A 217 -3.61 -1.85 -16.37
CA ILE A 217 -4.36 -0.77 -15.72
C ILE A 217 -3.72 0.56 -16.08
N ASN A 218 -4.46 1.41 -16.79
CA ASN A 218 -4.00 2.75 -17.10
C ASN A 218 -4.09 3.64 -15.84
N LEU A 219 -2.96 3.77 -15.12
CA LEU A 219 -2.88 4.59 -13.90
C LEU A 219 -3.15 6.08 -14.17
N ASP A 220 -2.85 6.57 -15.38
CA ASP A 220 -3.05 7.97 -15.74
C ASP A 220 -4.55 8.33 -15.83
N GLU A 221 -5.42 7.34 -16.06
CA GLU A 221 -6.87 7.50 -16.02
C GLU A 221 -7.47 7.42 -14.61
N ARG A 222 -6.72 7.01 -13.59
CA ARG A 222 -7.16 6.89 -12.18
C ARG A 222 -6.82 8.15 -11.38
N ILE A 223 -5.90 8.95 -11.84
CA ILE A 223 -5.37 10.15 -11.17
C ILE A 223 -6.09 11.45 -11.62
#